data_6cd05c69ba3b12d60d28902bf536ede4
#
_entry.id   6cd05c69ba3b12d60d28902bf536ede4
#
_cell.length_a   1.000
_cell.length_b   1.000
_cell.length_c   1.000
_cell.angle_alpha   90.00
_cell.angle_beta   90.00
_cell.angle_gamma   90.00
#
_symmetry.space_group_name_H-M   'P 1'
#
loop_
_entity.id
_entity.type
_entity.pdbx_description
1 polymer ?
#
loop_
_entity_poly.entity_id
_entity_poly.type
_entity_poly.pdbx_seq_one_letter_code
_entity_poly.pdbx_strand_id
1 'polypeptide(L)'
;AMGIPRSEIFVTSKIECCPGSGFCGAVQGAALCLTKQNATHNIEHDFDVLGLDYVDLMLLHWPCDDMDASVATYKAMEPLVASGKAKAIGVSNFNASALAELLSRVDIKPAINQCAFSIAGHTGIPYHGFNWGRDDATRELCEANNITYSAYSPLGGWAMGGTSHVLSDPTVNSVAAAHNSTAAAVALRWVTQQGIVAVTSSDNPSHVAGDLASFGLTLTDSEMAALAKVA
;
A
#
# COMPACT_ATOMS: atom_id res chain seq x y z
N ALA A 1 22.49 15.56 8.93
CA ALA A 1 22.01 14.99 7.65
C ALA A 1 23.03 13.95 7.19
N MET A 2 22.56 12.77 6.75
CA MET A 2 23.45 11.66 6.31
C MET A 2 24.07 11.89 4.92
N GLY A 3 23.79 13.02 4.27
CA GLY A 3 24.37 13.37 2.96
C GLY A 3 23.90 12.50 1.79
N ILE A 4 22.79 11.73 1.97
CA ILE A 4 22.23 10.91 0.88
C ILE A 4 21.56 11.84 -0.13
N PRO A 5 21.93 11.78 -1.43
CA PRO A 5 21.27 12.58 -2.46
C PRO A 5 19.78 12.27 -2.55
N ARG A 6 18.92 13.29 -2.80
CA ARG A 6 17.46 13.11 -2.98
C ARG A 6 17.14 12.10 -4.09
N SER A 7 17.97 12.01 -5.11
CA SER A 7 17.81 11.06 -6.23
C SER A 7 18.00 9.59 -5.86
N GLU A 8 18.60 9.30 -4.71
CA GLU A 8 18.77 7.94 -4.18
C GLU A 8 17.66 7.52 -3.20
N ILE A 9 16.72 8.42 -2.94
CA ILE A 9 15.59 8.18 -2.03
C ILE A 9 14.30 8.13 -2.85
N PHE A 10 13.53 7.06 -2.69
CA PHE A 10 12.19 6.96 -3.26
C PHE A 10 11.16 7.47 -2.24
N VAL A 11 10.49 8.57 -2.54
CA VAL A 11 9.48 9.18 -1.66
C VAL A 11 8.10 8.92 -2.24
N THR A 12 7.25 8.30 -1.42
CA THR A 12 5.82 8.16 -1.70
C THR A 12 5.02 9.04 -0.75
N SER A 13 4.14 9.86 -1.27
CA SER A 13 3.13 10.57 -0.49
C SER A 13 1.72 10.23 -0.93
N LYS A 14 0.73 10.66 -0.16
CA LYS A 14 -0.67 10.33 -0.42
C LYS A 14 -1.55 11.53 -0.13
N ILE A 15 -2.51 11.77 -1.03
CA ILE A 15 -3.59 12.71 -0.79
C ILE A 15 -4.90 11.99 -0.47
N GLU A 16 -5.72 12.62 0.35
CA GLU A 16 -7.04 12.12 0.67
C GLU A 16 -8.04 12.43 -0.46
N CYS A 17 -9.15 11.71 -0.47
CA CYS A 17 -10.28 11.98 -1.35
C CYS A 17 -10.84 13.38 -1.15
N CYS A 18 -11.24 14.04 -2.24
CA CYS A 18 -11.82 15.38 -2.22
C CYS A 18 -13.15 15.43 -3.01
N PRO A 19 -14.28 15.76 -2.37
CA PRO A 19 -14.47 16.01 -0.94
C PRO A 19 -14.21 14.74 -0.12
N GLY A 20 -13.79 14.90 1.12
CA GLY A 20 -13.39 13.80 1.98
C GLY A 20 -14.43 12.70 2.10
N SER A 21 -13.97 11.45 2.19
CA SER A 21 -14.83 10.31 2.41
C SER A 21 -15.24 10.20 3.89
N GLY A 22 -16.40 9.59 4.15
CA GLY A 22 -16.82 9.23 5.50
C GLY A 22 -15.82 8.33 6.22
N PHE A 23 -15.06 7.53 5.47
CA PHE A 23 -13.97 6.70 5.98
C PHE A 23 -12.81 7.55 6.55
N CYS A 24 -12.40 8.61 5.86
CA CYS A 24 -11.35 9.51 6.34
C CYS A 24 -11.72 10.11 7.71
N GLY A 25 -12.95 10.60 7.86
CA GLY A 25 -13.47 11.11 9.12
C GLY A 25 -13.54 10.07 10.24
N ALA A 26 -13.87 8.82 9.92
CA ALA A 26 -14.03 7.74 10.89
C ALA A 26 -12.68 7.20 11.41
N VAL A 27 -11.64 7.18 10.57
CA VAL A 27 -10.37 6.52 10.88
C VAL A 27 -9.29 7.51 11.35
N GLN A 28 -9.20 8.66 10.73
CA GLN A 28 -8.13 9.63 10.97
C GLN A 28 -8.57 10.85 11.81
N GLY A 29 -9.86 10.94 12.07
CA GLY A 29 -10.45 12.10 12.72
C GLY A 29 -10.65 13.29 11.76
N ALA A 30 -11.72 14.05 11.98
CA ALA A 30 -12.15 15.14 11.09
C ALA A 30 -11.08 16.24 10.86
N ALA A 31 -10.10 16.36 11.76
CA ALA A 31 -9.04 17.35 11.65
C ALA A 31 -7.98 17.00 10.58
N LEU A 32 -7.80 15.72 10.26
CA LEU A 32 -6.84 15.25 9.26
C LEU A 32 -7.46 15.12 7.86
N CYS A 33 -8.78 15.01 7.79
CA CYS A 33 -9.49 15.03 6.53
C CYS A 33 -9.76 16.47 6.11
N LEU A 34 -9.00 16.97 5.15
CA LEU A 34 -9.21 18.31 4.58
C LEU A 34 -10.51 18.36 3.74
N THR A 35 -11.61 17.88 4.32
CA THR A 35 -12.88 17.54 3.70
C THR A 35 -13.58 18.67 2.96
N LYS A 36 -13.13 19.90 3.17
CA LYS A 36 -13.68 21.10 2.49
C LYS A 36 -12.75 21.67 1.42
N GLN A 37 -11.60 21.06 1.26
CA GLN A 37 -10.58 21.49 0.31
C GLN A 37 -10.70 20.69 -0.99
N ASN A 38 -10.26 21.26 -2.09
CA ASN A 38 -10.17 20.53 -3.34
C ASN A 38 -8.84 19.76 -3.45
N ALA A 39 -8.77 18.80 -4.37
CA ALA A 39 -7.58 17.97 -4.55
C ALA A 39 -6.30 18.79 -4.81
N THR A 40 -6.39 19.87 -5.58
CA THR A 40 -5.24 20.74 -5.87
C THR A 40 -4.68 21.35 -4.60
N HIS A 41 -5.55 21.86 -3.70
CA HIS A 41 -5.09 22.41 -2.43
C HIS A 41 -4.41 21.34 -1.55
N ASN A 42 -4.96 20.12 -1.50
CA ASN A 42 -4.33 19.03 -0.73
C ASN A 42 -2.95 18.65 -1.29
N ILE A 43 -2.81 18.63 -2.61
CA ILE A 43 -1.53 18.41 -3.29
C ILE A 43 -0.53 19.52 -2.93
N GLU A 44 -0.92 20.79 -3.05
CA GLU A 44 -0.06 21.93 -2.73
C GLU A 44 0.38 21.89 -1.27
N HIS A 45 -0.56 21.67 -0.35
CA HIS A 45 -0.28 21.55 1.08
C HIS A 45 0.69 20.41 1.39
N ASP A 46 0.54 19.25 0.73
CA ASP A 46 1.44 18.11 0.91
C ASP A 46 2.89 18.47 0.51
N PHE A 47 3.08 19.13 -0.62
CA PHE A 47 4.40 19.62 -1.04
C PHE A 47 4.98 20.66 -0.10
N ASP A 48 4.16 21.60 0.39
CA ASP A 48 4.58 22.63 1.35
C ASP A 48 5.06 22.00 2.67
N VAL A 49 4.33 20.99 3.18
CA VAL A 49 4.70 20.28 4.41
C VAL A 49 5.95 19.42 4.21
N LEU A 50 6.06 18.72 3.09
CA LEU A 50 7.23 17.89 2.79
C LEU A 50 8.49 18.72 2.53
N GLY A 51 8.34 19.94 2.02
CA GLY A 51 9.47 20.78 1.61
C GLY A 51 10.30 20.17 0.49
N LEU A 52 9.67 19.43 -0.42
CA LEU A 52 10.31 18.76 -1.53
C LEU A 52 9.85 19.34 -2.87
N ASP A 53 10.78 19.44 -3.82
CA ASP A 53 10.46 19.87 -5.19
C ASP A 53 9.66 18.80 -5.96
N TYR A 54 9.88 17.52 -5.65
CA TYR A 54 9.17 16.40 -6.26
C TYR A 54 9.04 15.21 -5.31
N VAL A 55 8.06 14.36 -5.59
CA VAL A 55 7.94 13.00 -5.04
C VAL A 55 8.14 11.97 -6.15
N ASP A 56 8.54 10.76 -5.79
CA ASP A 56 8.67 9.68 -6.79
C ASP A 56 7.31 9.08 -7.10
N LEU A 57 6.40 9.07 -6.11
CA LEU A 57 5.06 8.53 -6.26
C LEU A 57 4.05 9.33 -5.43
N MET A 58 2.94 9.74 -6.06
CA MET A 58 1.79 10.33 -5.37
C MET A 58 0.59 9.40 -5.49
N LEU A 59 -0.06 9.07 -4.38
CA LEU A 59 -1.21 8.18 -4.34
C LEU A 59 -2.50 8.90 -3.94
N LEU A 60 -3.61 8.52 -4.55
CA LEU A 60 -4.93 8.70 -3.94
C LEU A 60 -5.08 7.64 -2.84
N HIS A 61 -5.17 8.09 -1.57
CA HIS A 61 -5.01 7.23 -0.39
C HIS A 61 -6.15 6.22 -0.22
N TRP A 62 -7.39 6.63 -0.53
CA TRP A 62 -8.60 5.82 -0.45
C TRP A 62 -9.53 6.17 -1.59
N PRO A 63 -10.37 5.21 -2.05
CA PRO A 63 -11.52 5.55 -2.88
C PRO A 63 -12.40 6.55 -2.15
N CYS A 64 -13.00 7.48 -2.88
CA CYS A 64 -14.05 8.35 -2.37
C CYS A 64 -15.34 7.55 -2.12
N ASP A 65 -16.33 8.17 -1.46
CA ASP A 65 -17.64 7.57 -1.25
C ASP A 65 -18.37 7.30 -2.57
N ASP A 66 -18.02 8.04 -3.62
CA ASP A 66 -18.45 7.77 -5.00
C ASP A 66 -17.27 7.78 -5.99
N MET A 67 -17.46 7.13 -7.11
CA MET A 67 -16.41 7.00 -8.12
C MET A 67 -16.18 8.28 -8.94
N ASP A 68 -17.18 9.15 -9.07
CA ASP A 68 -16.99 10.44 -9.76
C ASP A 68 -16.03 11.33 -8.98
N ALA A 69 -16.15 11.39 -7.67
CA ALA A 69 -15.21 12.07 -6.80
C ALA A 69 -13.82 11.43 -6.82
N SER A 70 -13.75 10.08 -6.85
CA SER A 70 -12.47 9.35 -6.96
C SER A 70 -11.75 9.69 -8.27
N VAL A 71 -12.45 9.66 -9.38
CA VAL A 71 -11.91 10.01 -10.71
C VAL A 71 -11.48 11.47 -10.76
N ALA A 72 -12.30 12.40 -10.26
CA ALA A 72 -11.98 13.83 -10.23
C ALA A 72 -10.73 14.10 -9.39
N THR A 73 -10.62 13.48 -8.21
CA THR A 73 -9.44 13.60 -7.33
C THR A 73 -8.20 13.01 -7.99
N TYR A 74 -8.31 11.85 -8.64
CA TYR A 74 -7.19 11.23 -9.35
C TYR A 74 -6.72 12.08 -10.54
N LYS A 75 -7.65 12.59 -11.35
CA LYS A 75 -7.34 13.47 -12.48
C LYS A 75 -6.64 14.77 -12.05
N ALA A 76 -6.90 15.28 -10.87
CA ALA A 76 -6.17 16.42 -10.32
C ALA A 76 -4.69 16.13 -10.03
N MET A 77 -4.29 14.84 -9.91
CA MET A 77 -2.89 14.45 -9.78
C MET A 77 -2.17 14.29 -11.13
N GLU A 78 -2.88 14.07 -12.23
CA GLU A 78 -2.27 13.83 -13.55
C GLU A 78 -1.30 14.94 -14.00
N PRO A 79 -1.60 16.24 -13.78
CA PRO A 79 -0.66 17.33 -14.10
C PRO A 79 0.68 17.25 -13.37
N LEU A 80 0.76 16.54 -12.24
CA LEU A 80 2.02 16.36 -11.50
C LEU A 80 3.06 15.59 -12.31
N VAL A 81 2.60 14.63 -13.13
CA VAL A 81 3.51 13.84 -13.99
C VAL A 81 4.09 14.73 -15.08
N ALA A 82 3.25 15.50 -15.76
CA ALA A 82 3.70 16.41 -16.83
C ALA A 82 4.63 17.52 -16.32
N SER A 83 4.39 18.03 -15.11
CA SER A 83 5.23 19.06 -14.47
C SER A 83 6.50 18.52 -13.82
N GLY A 84 6.66 17.19 -13.71
CA GLY A 84 7.77 16.54 -13.01
C GLY A 84 7.69 16.61 -11.47
N LYS A 85 6.59 17.12 -10.90
CA LYS A 85 6.37 17.14 -9.45
C LYS A 85 6.11 15.74 -8.88
N ALA A 86 5.58 14.80 -9.67
CA ALA A 86 5.57 13.39 -9.35
C ALA A 86 6.13 12.59 -10.54
N LYS A 87 7.01 11.61 -10.29
CA LYS A 87 7.49 10.72 -11.35
C LYS A 87 6.41 9.73 -11.78
N ALA A 88 5.54 9.34 -10.86
CA ALA A 88 4.40 8.48 -11.10
C ALA A 88 3.25 8.83 -10.16
N ILE A 89 2.03 8.46 -10.56
CA ILE A 89 0.83 8.54 -9.74
C ILE A 89 0.18 7.17 -9.63
N GLY A 90 -0.56 6.95 -8.56
CA GLY A 90 -1.22 5.68 -8.29
C GLY A 90 -2.38 5.80 -7.32
N VAL A 91 -2.85 4.67 -6.86
CA VAL A 91 -3.97 4.57 -5.92
C VAL A 91 -3.63 3.65 -4.74
N SER A 92 -4.45 3.72 -3.72
CA SER A 92 -4.37 2.83 -2.57
C SER A 92 -5.78 2.37 -2.19
N ASN A 93 -5.92 1.11 -1.78
CA ASN A 93 -7.19 0.52 -1.32
C ASN A 93 -8.30 0.40 -2.37
N PHE A 94 -7.97 0.42 -3.65
CA PHE A 94 -8.93 0.16 -4.73
C PHE A 94 -9.10 -1.34 -4.94
N ASN A 95 -10.31 -1.85 -4.78
CA ASN A 95 -10.64 -3.21 -5.17
C ASN A 95 -10.78 -3.32 -6.70
N ALA A 96 -10.92 -4.56 -7.21
CA ALA A 96 -11.00 -4.80 -8.65
C ALA A 96 -12.08 -3.97 -9.36
N SER A 97 -13.27 -3.83 -8.76
CA SER A 97 -14.37 -3.06 -9.37
C SER A 97 -14.06 -1.57 -9.44
N ALA A 98 -13.61 -0.97 -8.34
CA ALA A 98 -13.25 0.44 -8.29
C ALA A 98 -12.04 0.75 -9.19
N LEU A 99 -11.04 -0.15 -9.22
CA LEU A 99 -9.88 0.01 -10.09
C LEU A 99 -10.26 -0.09 -11.58
N ALA A 100 -11.11 -1.04 -11.95
CA ALA A 100 -11.57 -1.19 -13.33
C ALA A 100 -12.36 0.04 -13.80
N GLU A 101 -13.23 0.57 -12.95
CA GLU A 101 -13.97 1.79 -13.25
C GLU A 101 -13.04 3.00 -13.40
N LEU A 102 -12.08 3.18 -12.49
CA LEU A 102 -11.08 4.24 -12.59
C LEU A 102 -10.32 4.16 -13.92
N LEU A 103 -9.82 2.98 -14.26
CA LEU A 103 -9.05 2.74 -15.49
C LEU A 103 -9.79 3.13 -16.77
N SER A 104 -11.11 3.01 -16.78
CA SER A 104 -11.92 3.39 -17.94
C SER A 104 -12.10 4.90 -18.13
N ARG A 105 -11.68 5.72 -17.13
CA ARG A 105 -12.06 7.14 -17.04
C ARG A 105 -10.87 8.09 -16.88
N VAL A 106 -9.64 7.59 -16.68
CA VAL A 106 -8.44 8.38 -16.46
C VAL A 106 -7.52 8.37 -17.67
N ASP A 107 -6.71 9.42 -17.83
CA ASP A 107 -5.80 9.56 -18.97
C ASP A 107 -4.44 8.95 -18.64
N ILE A 108 -3.99 9.04 -17.38
CA ILE A 108 -2.76 8.41 -16.88
C ILE A 108 -3.14 7.23 -15.98
N LYS A 109 -2.82 6.02 -16.44
CA LYS A 109 -3.06 4.80 -15.67
C LYS A 109 -2.25 4.80 -14.36
N PRO A 110 -2.84 4.35 -13.22
CA PRO A 110 -2.10 4.15 -11.98
C PRO A 110 -0.87 3.27 -12.18
N ALA A 111 0.29 3.72 -11.72
CA ALA A 111 1.50 2.91 -11.73
C ALA A 111 1.47 1.82 -10.63
N ILE A 112 0.71 2.07 -9.57
CA ILE A 112 0.65 1.19 -8.39
C ILE A 112 -0.76 1.22 -7.78
N ASN A 113 -1.18 0.09 -7.19
CA ASN A 113 -2.28 0.01 -6.24
C ASN A 113 -1.73 -0.55 -4.92
N GLN A 114 -1.71 0.27 -3.87
CA GLN A 114 -1.19 -0.12 -2.56
C GLN A 114 -2.34 -0.55 -1.65
N CYS A 115 -2.39 -1.83 -1.28
CA CYS A 115 -3.47 -2.43 -0.51
C CYS A 115 -2.96 -3.10 0.76
N ALA A 116 -3.84 -3.33 1.74
CA ALA A 116 -3.51 -4.16 2.90
C ALA A 116 -3.31 -5.61 2.45
N PHE A 117 -2.14 -6.19 2.71
CA PHE A 117 -1.88 -7.57 2.32
C PHE A 117 -0.82 -8.22 3.21
N SER A 118 -1.15 -9.37 3.78
CA SER A 118 -0.26 -10.15 4.64
C SER A 118 -0.66 -11.63 4.60
N ILE A 119 0.14 -12.49 5.21
CA ILE A 119 -0.18 -13.93 5.37
C ILE A 119 -1.59 -14.12 5.93
N ALA A 120 -1.99 -13.36 6.96
CA ALA A 120 -3.32 -13.45 7.60
C ALA A 120 -4.37 -12.52 6.98
N GLY A 121 -4.10 -11.86 5.87
CA GLY A 121 -4.98 -10.84 5.32
C GLY A 121 -4.88 -10.70 3.80
N HIS A 122 -5.07 -11.80 3.08
CA HIS A 122 -5.00 -11.84 1.62
C HIS A 122 -6.26 -12.48 1.00
N THR A 123 -7.26 -12.83 1.80
CA THR A 123 -8.43 -13.61 1.36
C THR A 123 -9.63 -12.73 1.00
N GLY A 124 -9.48 -11.41 0.94
CA GLY A 124 -10.58 -10.51 0.60
C GLY A 124 -11.67 -10.38 1.66
N ILE A 125 -11.45 -10.88 2.88
CA ILE A 125 -12.42 -10.76 3.98
C ILE A 125 -12.63 -9.27 4.25
N PRO A 126 -13.88 -8.74 4.18
CA PRO A 126 -14.15 -7.34 4.39
C PRO A 126 -13.74 -6.91 5.81
N TYR A 127 -12.97 -5.84 5.90
CA TYR A 127 -12.70 -5.16 7.16
C TYR A 127 -13.55 -3.89 7.21
N HIS A 128 -14.35 -3.70 8.24
CA HIS A 128 -15.38 -2.66 8.31
C HIS A 128 -16.31 -2.60 7.09
N GLY A 129 -16.60 -3.74 6.47
CA GLY A 129 -17.50 -3.83 5.31
C GLY A 129 -16.85 -3.50 3.97
N PHE A 130 -15.54 -3.20 3.93
CA PHE A 130 -14.82 -2.85 2.70
C PHE A 130 -13.81 -3.94 2.32
N ASN A 131 -13.85 -4.36 1.06
CA ASN A 131 -12.78 -5.12 0.44
C ASN A 131 -11.77 -4.12 -0.16
N TRP A 132 -10.70 -3.85 0.56
CA TRP A 132 -9.69 -2.84 0.21
C TRP A 132 -8.64 -3.36 -0.76
N GLY A 133 -9.07 -4.14 -1.76
CA GLY A 133 -8.21 -4.63 -2.81
C GLY A 133 -7.23 -5.74 -2.40
N ARG A 134 -7.49 -6.42 -1.28
CA ARG A 134 -6.63 -7.49 -0.75
C ARG A 134 -7.03 -8.89 -1.21
N ASP A 135 -7.63 -8.99 -2.38
CA ASP A 135 -8.09 -10.24 -2.99
C ASP A 135 -7.35 -10.55 -4.29
N ASP A 136 -7.48 -11.79 -4.73
CA ASP A 136 -6.86 -12.27 -5.95
C ASP A 136 -7.36 -11.51 -7.18
N ALA A 137 -8.66 -11.21 -7.26
CA ALA A 137 -9.24 -10.49 -8.39
C ALA A 137 -8.61 -9.10 -8.57
N THR A 138 -8.30 -8.41 -7.47
CA THR A 138 -7.60 -7.13 -7.53
C THR A 138 -6.15 -7.28 -7.99
N ARG A 139 -5.45 -8.32 -7.51
CA ARG A 139 -4.06 -8.60 -7.92
C ARG A 139 -3.98 -8.97 -9.40
N GLU A 140 -4.87 -9.85 -9.87
CA GLU A 140 -4.98 -10.26 -11.27
C GLU A 140 -5.28 -9.05 -12.18
N LEU A 141 -6.17 -8.16 -11.77
CA LEU A 141 -6.47 -6.94 -12.53
C LEU A 141 -5.25 -6.01 -12.58
N CYS A 142 -4.51 -5.87 -11.49
CA CYS A 142 -3.27 -5.09 -11.47
C CYS A 142 -2.25 -5.68 -12.45
N GLU A 143 -2.01 -6.99 -12.40
CA GLU A 143 -1.09 -7.70 -13.29
C GLU A 143 -1.49 -7.54 -14.76
N ALA A 144 -2.76 -7.80 -15.11
CA ALA A 144 -3.28 -7.67 -16.45
C ALA A 144 -3.13 -6.25 -17.05
N ASN A 145 -3.02 -5.24 -16.20
CA ASN A 145 -2.86 -3.84 -16.60
C ASN A 145 -1.44 -3.29 -16.39
N ASN A 146 -0.46 -4.11 -16.03
CA ASN A 146 0.89 -3.68 -15.65
C ASN A 146 0.87 -2.60 -14.54
N ILE A 147 0.04 -2.79 -13.54
CA ILE A 147 -0.02 -1.98 -12.33
C ILE A 147 0.71 -2.75 -11.22
N THR A 148 1.68 -2.13 -10.58
CA THR A 148 2.37 -2.76 -9.46
C THR A 148 1.41 -2.93 -8.28
N TYR A 149 1.26 -4.15 -7.79
CA TYR A 149 0.56 -4.36 -6.52
C TYR A 149 1.54 -4.16 -5.36
N SER A 150 1.15 -3.39 -4.35
CA SER A 150 1.97 -3.12 -3.17
C SER A 150 1.21 -3.44 -1.89
N ALA A 151 1.90 -4.03 -0.94
CA ALA A 151 1.35 -4.51 0.33
C ALA A 151 1.75 -3.58 1.48
N TYR A 152 0.79 -2.88 2.08
CA TYR A 152 1.02 -2.28 3.40
C TYR A 152 0.54 -3.24 4.50
N SER A 153 1.05 -3.06 5.73
CA SER A 153 0.83 -3.98 6.86
C SER A 153 1.18 -5.45 6.54
N PRO A 154 2.33 -5.74 5.91
CA PRO A 154 2.71 -7.10 5.52
C PRO A 154 2.92 -8.03 6.71
N LEU A 155 3.16 -7.48 7.89
CA LEU A 155 3.27 -8.21 9.17
C LEU A 155 1.93 -8.31 9.93
N GLY A 156 0.83 -7.87 9.30
CA GLY A 156 -0.46 -7.75 9.97
C GLY A 156 -0.55 -6.43 10.77
N GLY A 157 -1.35 -6.42 11.83
CA GLY A 157 -1.52 -5.25 12.69
C GLY A 157 -2.83 -4.52 12.46
N TRP A 158 -2.84 -3.19 12.64
CA TRP A 158 -4.07 -2.39 12.69
C TRP A 158 -4.99 -2.57 11.47
N ALA A 159 -4.44 -2.58 10.28
CA ALA A 159 -5.22 -2.77 9.04
C ALA A 159 -5.89 -4.14 8.92
N MET A 160 -5.51 -5.07 9.80
CA MET A 160 -6.07 -6.42 9.89
C MET A 160 -6.95 -6.60 11.13
N GLY A 161 -7.45 -5.49 11.72
CA GLY A 161 -8.29 -5.55 12.92
C GLY A 161 -7.51 -5.58 14.24
N GLY A 162 -6.23 -5.33 14.23
CA GLY A 162 -5.37 -5.32 15.43
C GLY A 162 -5.09 -6.72 16.02
N THR A 163 -5.65 -7.77 15.42
CA THR A 163 -5.60 -9.16 15.94
C THR A 163 -4.70 -10.07 15.10
N SER A 164 -3.86 -9.49 14.24
CA SER A 164 -2.96 -10.30 13.43
C SER A 164 -1.98 -11.07 14.31
N HIS A 165 -2.09 -12.38 14.25
CA HIS A 165 -1.19 -13.31 14.93
C HIS A 165 -0.03 -13.78 14.03
N VAL A 166 0.23 -13.12 12.90
CA VAL A 166 1.26 -13.52 11.92
C VAL A 166 2.58 -13.83 12.60
N LEU A 167 3.07 -12.95 13.46
CA LEU A 167 4.37 -13.13 14.13
C LEU A 167 4.37 -14.20 15.23
N SER A 168 3.21 -14.59 15.73
CA SER A 168 3.06 -15.63 16.74
C SER A 168 2.45 -16.93 16.19
N ASP A 169 2.10 -16.96 14.90
CA ASP A 169 1.51 -18.14 14.27
C ASP A 169 2.49 -19.34 14.28
N PRO A 170 2.06 -20.53 14.69
CA PRO A 170 2.94 -21.70 14.76
C PRO A 170 3.54 -22.12 13.41
N THR A 171 2.78 -21.96 12.30
CA THR A 171 3.25 -22.29 10.95
C THR A 171 4.35 -21.32 10.54
N VAL A 172 4.13 -20.01 10.74
CA VAL A 172 5.13 -18.98 10.44
C VAL A 172 6.41 -19.20 11.25
N ASN A 173 6.29 -19.49 12.55
CA ASN A 173 7.43 -19.75 13.42
C ASN A 173 8.16 -21.06 13.08
N SER A 174 7.44 -22.09 12.64
CA SER A 174 8.06 -23.34 12.19
C SER A 174 8.92 -23.12 10.94
N VAL A 175 8.40 -22.38 9.95
CA VAL A 175 9.15 -22.01 8.74
C VAL A 175 10.35 -21.12 9.10
N ALA A 176 10.17 -20.16 9.99
CA ALA A 176 11.26 -19.30 10.45
C ALA A 176 12.40 -20.10 11.10
N ALA A 177 12.06 -21.05 11.95
CA ALA A 177 13.05 -21.94 12.58
C ALA A 177 13.81 -22.81 11.55
N ALA A 178 13.11 -23.34 10.53
CA ALA A 178 13.73 -24.14 9.47
C ALA A 178 14.76 -23.36 8.66
N HIS A 179 14.56 -22.04 8.52
CA HIS A 179 15.45 -21.13 7.81
C HIS A 179 16.44 -20.37 8.72
N ASN A 180 16.52 -20.68 10.02
CA ASN A 180 17.29 -19.92 11.01
C ASN A 180 17.00 -18.41 10.93
N SER A 181 15.73 -18.03 10.77
CA SER A 181 15.28 -16.69 10.52
C SER A 181 14.19 -16.26 11.52
N THR A 182 13.61 -15.08 11.32
CA THR A 182 12.52 -14.55 12.14
C THR A 182 11.16 -14.68 11.46
N ALA A 183 10.09 -14.75 12.25
CA ALA A 183 8.72 -14.73 11.74
C ALA A 183 8.45 -13.51 10.84
N ALA A 184 9.00 -12.33 11.19
CA ALA A 184 8.88 -11.12 10.39
C ALA A 184 9.55 -11.27 9.01
N ALA A 185 10.77 -11.82 8.97
CA ALA A 185 11.48 -12.04 7.71
C ALA A 185 10.75 -13.05 6.81
N VAL A 186 10.19 -14.12 7.39
CA VAL A 186 9.36 -15.10 6.64
C VAL A 186 8.10 -14.44 6.09
N ALA A 187 7.40 -13.64 6.90
CA ALA A 187 6.19 -12.95 6.46
C ALA A 187 6.47 -11.94 5.34
N LEU A 188 7.54 -11.16 5.45
CA LEU A 188 7.97 -10.23 4.39
C LEU A 188 8.40 -10.99 3.13
N ARG A 189 9.12 -12.10 3.29
CA ARG A 189 9.54 -12.91 2.14
C ARG A 189 8.36 -13.56 1.42
N TRP A 190 7.36 -14.05 2.18
CA TRP A 190 6.14 -14.59 1.58
C TRP A 190 5.42 -13.57 0.69
N VAL A 191 5.39 -12.31 1.09
CA VAL A 191 4.84 -11.23 0.27
C VAL A 191 5.74 -10.95 -0.95
N THR A 192 7.04 -10.72 -0.72
CA THR A 192 7.95 -10.26 -1.77
C THR A 192 8.29 -11.36 -2.79
N GLN A 193 8.24 -12.65 -2.40
CA GLN A 193 8.47 -13.75 -3.33
C GLN A 193 7.34 -13.93 -4.35
N GLN A 194 6.18 -13.34 -4.12
CA GLN A 194 5.06 -13.27 -5.07
C GLN A 194 5.18 -12.06 -6.04
N GLY A 195 6.31 -11.35 -6.03
CA GLY A 195 6.49 -10.14 -6.85
C GLY A 195 5.78 -8.89 -6.29
N ILE A 196 5.27 -8.96 -5.06
CA ILE A 196 4.55 -7.88 -4.39
C ILE A 196 5.54 -6.97 -3.65
N VAL A 197 5.41 -5.66 -3.82
CA VAL A 197 6.22 -4.68 -3.08
C VAL A 197 5.70 -4.57 -1.65
N ALA A 198 6.52 -4.88 -0.66
CA ALA A 198 6.15 -4.76 0.75
C ALA A 198 6.52 -3.38 1.31
N VAL A 199 5.56 -2.76 2.02
CA VAL A 199 5.74 -1.51 2.76
C VAL A 199 5.62 -1.79 4.24
N THR A 200 6.73 -1.67 4.97
CA THR A 200 6.80 -1.85 6.42
C THR A 200 7.48 -0.64 7.06
N SER A 201 7.36 -0.52 8.37
CA SER A 201 8.03 0.55 9.13
C SER A 201 8.51 0.04 10.48
N SER A 202 9.66 0.55 10.92
CA SER A 202 10.18 0.35 12.27
C SER A 202 11.10 1.50 12.64
N ASP A 203 11.09 1.87 13.91
CA ASP A 203 12.07 2.78 14.53
C ASP A 203 13.25 2.01 15.15
N ASN A 204 13.22 0.68 15.14
CA ASN A 204 14.27 -0.18 15.63
C ASN A 204 15.23 -0.59 14.51
N PRO A 205 16.50 -0.15 14.52
CA PRO A 205 17.47 -0.47 13.47
C PRO A 205 17.68 -1.98 13.27
N SER A 206 17.55 -2.81 14.32
CA SER A 206 17.69 -4.26 14.19
C SER A 206 16.53 -4.90 13.44
N HIS A 207 15.31 -4.35 13.57
CA HIS A 207 14.17 -4.78 12.76
C HIS A 207 14.36 -4.42 11.30
N VAL A 208 14.78 -3.18 11.02
CA VAL A 208 15.06 -2.73 9.64
C VAL A 208 16.12 -3.62 8.98
N ALA A 209 17.19 -3.96 9.70
CA ALA A 209 18.22 -4.89 9.20
C ALA A 209 17.65 -6.30 8.95
N GLY A 210 16.77 -6.80 9.82
CA GLY A 210 16.07 -8.06 9.68
C GLY A 210 15.11 -8.07 8.49
N ASP A 211 14.40 -6.97 8.27
CA ASP A 211 13.49 -6.80 7.13
C ASP A 211 14.27 -6.88 5.79
N LEU A 212 15.42 -6.21 5.71
CA LEU A 212 16.30 -6.29 4.54
C LEU A 212 16.88 -7.68 4.35
N ALA A 213 17.23 -8.39 5.42
CA ALA A 213 17.75 -9.75 5.36
C ALA A 213 16.72 -10.76 4.80
N SER A 214 15.41 -10.44 4.83
CA SER A 214 14.35 -11.27 4.26
C SER A 214 14.55 -11.56 2.77
N PHE A 215 15.20 -10.69 2.02
CA PHE A 215 15.50 -10.91 0.61
C PHE A 215 16.51 -12.05 0.37
N GLY A 216 17.29 -12.41 1.37
CA GLY A 216 18.20 -13.58 1.32
C GLY A 216 17.51 -14.93 1.52
N LEU A 217 16.23 -14.93 1.92
CA LEU A 217 15.44 -16.17 2.07
C LEU A 217 14.88 -16.63 0.72
N THR A 218 14.71 -17.94 0.60
CA THR A 218 13.89 -18.54 -0.47
C THR A 218 12.97 -19.56 0.17
N LEU A 219 11.67 -19.29 0.11
CA LEU A 219 10.64 -20.20 0.60
C LEU A 219 10.31 -21.20 -0.49
N THR A 220 10.18 -22.47 -0.12
CA THR A 220 9.74 -23.53 -1.02
C THR A 220 8.25 -23.39 -1.36
N ASP A 221 7.80 -24.01 -2.45
CA ASP A 221 6.38 -23.98 -2.84
C ASP A 221 5.49 -24.57 -1.74
N SER A 222 5.96 -25.60 -1.02
CA SER A 222 5.23 -26.18 0.11
C SER A 222 5.11 -25.22 1.30
N GLU A 223 6.15 -24.43 1.60
CA GLU A 223 6.10 -23.41 2.63
C GLU A 223 5.20 -22.24 2.23
N MET A 224 5.30 -21.78 0.97
CA MET A 224 4.40 -20.75 0.44
C MET A 224 2.93 -21.16 0.55
N ALA A 225 2.62 -22.43 0.18
CA ALA A 225 1.27 -22.97 0.27
C ALA A 225 0.79 -23.20 1.72
N ALA A 226 1.70 -23.54 2.65
CA ALA A 226 1.37 -23.66 4.06
C ALA A 226 1.08 -22.30 4.70
N LEU A 227 1.91 -21.29 4.41
CA LEU A 227 1.74 -19.92 4.89
C LEU A 227 0.45 -19.27 4.35
N ALA A 228 0.06 -19.56 3.12
CA ALA A 228 -1.19 -19.09 2.53
C ALA A 228 -2.47 -19.61 3.23
N LYS A 229 -2.36 -20.59 4.13
CA LYS A 229 -3.51 -21.15 4.90
C LYS A 229 -3.62 -20.56 6.30
N VAL A 230 -2.69 -19.72 6.69
CA VAL A 230 -2.75 -19.01 7.98
C VAL A 230 -3.88 -17.99 7.90
N ALA A 231 -4.80 -18.01 8.90
CA ALA A 231 -6.00 -17.16 8.96
C ALA A 231 -5.86 -16.06 10.02
#